data_b68293418a8796419a325d9c97e16fdc
#
_entry.id   b68293418a8796419a325d9c97e16fdc
#
_cell.length_a   1.000
_cell.length_b   1.000
_cell.length_c   1.000
_cell.angle_alpha   90.00
_cell.angle_beta   90.00
_cell.angle_gamma   90.00
#
_symmetry.space_group_name_H-M   'P 1'
#
loop_
_entity.id
_entity.type
_entity.pdbx_description
1 polymer ?
#
loop_
_entity_poly.entity_id
_entity_poly.type
_entity_poly.pdbx_seq_one_letter_code
_entity_poly.pdbx_strand_id
1 'polypeptide(L)'
;MRSPRVGSAIAVFVLGSAFLCAAPVPGRVTHLRVADGDVAFTLVGQVTNSPPDKSVQVGYLPTISGLTGLFSSTPEGEATAFFTFVNDTRTTAVRHSGPITVIEREGTATIYAQSSPHGDFGDPTSFQGSDPVLVMSLKQQVVVDTGSKVFTVVIVQTVTDSNPFETDGQTYDLAFEGDQFRISFTGALNGAPPPSGFFSGYAVRIPRERALHALDRVEN
;
A
#
# COMPACT_ATOMS: atom_id res chain seq x y z
N MET A 1 85.27 28.16 31.70
CA MET A 1 83.92 27.88 32.24
C MET A 1 83.00 27.58 31.08
N ARG A 2 82.64 26.33 30.88
CA ARG A 2 81.73 25.90 29.84
C ARG A 2 80.48 25.33 30.54
N SER A 3 79.33 25.92 30.25
CA SER A 3 77.98 25.46 30.72
C SER A 3 77.46 24.32 29.88
N PRO A 4 76.83 23.29 30.43
CA PRO A 4 76.22 22.23 29.64
C PRO A 4 74.79 22.62 29.23
N ARG A 5 74.44 22.38 27.96
CA ARG A 5 73.10 22.49 27.44
C ARG A 5 72.29 21.21 27.76
N VAL A 6 71.20 21.37 28.49
CA VAL A 6 70.19 20.31 28.73
C VAL A 6 69.26 20.29 27.53
N GLY A 7 69.28 19.20 26.79
CA GLY A 7 68.32 18.96 25.73
C GLY A 7 67.03 18.33 26.28
N SER A 8 65.91 19.01 26.12
CA SER A 8 64.57 18.52 26.48
C SER A 8 64.01 17.74 25.34
N ALA A 9 63.79 16.43 25.50
CA ALA A 9 63.13 15.59 24.53
C ALA A 9 61.63 15.67 24.79
N ILE A 10 60.83 16.15 23.77
CA ILE A 10 59.38 16.17 23.82
C ILE A 10 58.90 14.84 23.16
N ALA A 11 58.33 13.97 23.99
CA ALA A 11 57.63 12.79 23.50
C ALA A 11 56.19 13.15 23.04
N VAL A 12 55.97 13.05 21.73
CA VAL A 12 54.61 13.23 21.15
C VAL A 12 53.88 11.90 21.24
N PHE A 13 52.89 11.83 22.12
CA PHE A 13 51.95 10.73 22.19
C PHE A 13 50.86 10.94 21.09
N VAL A 14 50.87 10.16 20.02
CA VAL A 14 49.80 10.11 19.06
C VAL A 14 48.74 9.13 19.61
N LEU A 15 47.66 9.68 20.16
CA LEU A 15 46.45 8.91 20.49
C LEU A 15 45.73 8.55 19.18
N GLY A 16 45.91 7.32 18.71
CA GLY A 16 45.12 6.77 17.63
C GLY A 16 43.71 6.51 18.10
N SER A 17 42.75 7.35 17.68
CA SER A 17 41.31 7.10 17.87
C SER A 17 40.89 5.99 16.92
N ALA A 18 40.75 4.78 17.43
CA ALA A 18 40.08 3.68 16.69
C ALA A 18 38.59 3.99 16.55
N PHE A 19 38.16 4.43 15.39
CA PHE A 19 36.76 4.46 15.04
C PHE A 19 36.30 3.01 14.95
N LEU A 20 35.60 2.51 15.98
CA LEU A 20 34.79 1.31 15.85
C LEU A 20 33.62 1.68 14.90
N CYS A 21 33.72 1.27 13.64
CA CYS A 21 32.54 1.12 12.79
C CYS A 21 31.62 0.08 13.46
N ALA A 22 30.60 0.53 14.18
CA ALA A 22 29.52 -0.34 14.60
C ALA A 22 28.87 -0.89 13.33
N ALA A 23 28.88 -2.22 13.16
CA ALA A 23 28.13 -2.87 12.10
C ALA A 23 26.65 -2.49 12.29
N PRO A 24 25.90 -2.19 11.20
CA PRO A 24 24.48 -1.91 11.31
C PRO A 24 23.81 -3.11 11.96
N VAL A 25 23.15 -2.88 13.08
CA VAL A 25 22.28 -3.87 13.72
C VAL A 25 21.16 -4.15 12.72
N PRO A 26 20.91 -5.40 12.31
CA PRO A 26 19.82 -5.71 11.41
C PRO A 26 18.53 -5.11 11.97
N GLY A 27 17.92 -4.18 11.22
CA GLY A 27 16.77 -3.41 11.65
C GLY A 27 15.61 -4.35 12.00
N ARG A 28 15.04 -4.13 13.17
CA ARG A 28 13.83 -4.85 13.59
C ARG A 28 12.69 -4.44 12.66
N VAL A 29 12.08 -5.42 11.96
CA VAL A 29 10.88 -5.17 11.15
C VAL A 29 9.72 -4.79 12.08
N THR A 30 9.14 -3.62 11.85
CA THR A 30 7.95 -3.14 12.56
C THR A 30 6.70 -3.50 11.75
N HIS A 31 5.92 -4.43 12.27
CA HIS A 31 4.64 -4.77 11.66
C HIS A 31 3.59 -3.71 12.02
N LEU A 32 2.98 -3.09 11.02
CA LEU A 32 1.89 -2.15 11.22
C LEU A 32 0.61 -2.92 11.60
N ARG A 33 0.30 -2.90 12.90
CA ARG A 33 -0.89 -3.59 13.41
C ARG A 33 -2.07 -2.63 13.47
N VAL A 34 -3.07 -2.93 12.67
CA VAL A 34 -4.38 -2.29 12.72
C VAL A 34 -5.34 -3.26 13.41
N ALA A 35 -6.14 -2.79 14.36
CA ALA A 35 -7.14 -3.64 15.00
C ALA A 35 -8.25 -4.02 14.00
N ASP A 36 -8.88 -5.17 14.24
CA ASP A 36 -10.00 -5.60 13.41
C ASP A 36 -11.15 -4.59 13.50
N GLY A 37 -11.66 -4.17 12.35
CA GLY A 37 -12.69 -3.12 12.23
C GLY A 37 -12.14 -1.70 12.09
N ASP A 38 -10.85 -1.47 12.35
CA ASP A 38 -10.24 -0.15 12.18
C ASP A 38 -9.82 0.09 10.73
N VAL A 39 -9.74 1.37 10.35
CA VAL A 39 -9.26 1.80 9.05
C VAL A 39 -7.75 1.56 8.95
N ALA A 40 -7.36 0.69 8.02
CA ALA A 40 -5.96 0.40 7.75
C ALA A 40 -5.33 1.47 6.85
N PHE A 41 -6.03 1.85 5.79
CA PHE A 41 -5.60 2.89 4.87
C PHE A 41 -6.79 3.50 4.13
N THR A 42 -6.61 4.72 3.64
CA THR A 42 -7.53 5.36 2.69
C THR A 42 -6.94 5.32 1.28
N LEU A 43 -7.79 5.52 0.29
CA LEU A 43 -7.39 5.46 -1.11
C LEU A 43 -8.12 6.51 -1.97
N VAL A 44 -7.39 7.04 -2.93
CA VAL A 44 -7.90 7.90 -4.01
C VAL A 44 -7.43 7.31 -5.32
N GLY A 45 -8.32 7.19 -6.30
CA GLY A 45 -7.94 6.52 -7.53
C GLY A 45 -8.86 6.80 -8.70
N GLN A 46 -8.50 6.21 -9.82
CA GLN A 46 -9.23 6.20 -11.07
C GLN A 46 -9.48 4.76 -11.53
N VAL A 47 -10.68 4.49 -12.03
CA VAL A 47 -11.02 3.24 -12.71
C VAL A 47 -11.09 3.46 -14.21
N THR A 48 -10.54 2.51 -14.98
CA THR A 48 -10.70 2.42 -16.43
C THR A 48 -11.19 1.02 -16.78
N ASN A 49 -12.29 0.96 -17.52
CA ASN A 49 -12.86 -0.31 -17.97
C ASN A 49 -12.57 -0.51 -19.46
N SER A 50 -12.01 -1.66 -19.81
CA SER A 50 -11.69 -2.04 -21.19
C SER A 50 -12.49 -3.28 -21.57
N PRO A 51 -13.33 -3.20 -22.64
CA PRO A 51 -14.06 -4.36 -23.14
C PRO A 51 -13.12 -5.52 -23.53
N PRO A 52 -13.58 -6.78 -23.42
CA PRO A 52 -14.94 -7.16 -23.01
C PRO A 52 -15.15 -7.22 -21.50
N ASP A 53 -14.09 -7.43 -20.70
CA ASP A 53 -14.23 -7.82 -19.29
C ASP A 53 -13.19 -7.16 -18.35
N LYS A 54 -12.18 -6.48 -18.89
CA LYS A 54 -11.06 -5.96 -18.09
C LYS A 54 -11.42 -4.64 -17.38
N SER A 55 -10.99 -4.51 -16.12
CA SER A 55 -11.07 -3.27 -15.37
C SER A 55 -9.78 -3.06 -14.58
N VAL A 56 -9.17 -1.90 -14.73
CA VAL A 56 -7.96 -1.50 -14.02
C VAL A 56 -8.30 -0.31 -13.13
N GLN A 57 -7.88 -0.36 -11.88
CA GLN A 57 -8.00 0.71 -10.92
C GLN A 57 -6.60 1.08 -10.46
N VAL A 58 -6.25 2.35 -10.54
CA VAL A 58 -4.95 2.87 -10.12
C VAL A 58 -5.15 4.04 -9.19
N GLY A 59 -4.17 4.30 -8.34
CA GLY A 59 -4.22 5.45 -7.45
C GLY A 59 -3.16 5.41 -6.36
N TYR A 60 -3.40 6.18 -5.30
CA TYR A 60 -2.49 6.34 -4.20
C TYR A 60 -3.18 6.23 -2.84
N LEU A 61 -2.39 6.07 -1.78
CA LEU A 61 -2.85 5.94 -0.41
C LEU A 61 -2.58 7.23 0.36
N PRO A 62 -3.58 8.11 0.58
CA PRO A 62 -3.40 9.34 1.35
C PRO A 62 -3.06 9.09 2.82
N THR A 63 -3.55 8.00 3.39
CA THR A 63 -3.25 7.61 4.78
C THR A 63 -2.98 6.12 4.88
N ILE A 64 -2.02 5.76 5.72
CA ILE A 64 -1.77 4.39 6.17
C ILE A 64 -1.64 4.45 7.69
N SER A 65 -2.45 3.66 8.40
CA SER A 65 -2.45 3.66 9.86
C SER A 65 -1.08 3.26 10.41
N GLY A 66 -0.51 4.13 11.27
CA GLY A 66 0.81 3.94 11.87
C GLY A 66 1.98 4.46 11.02
N LEU A 67 1.76 5.04 9.84
CA LEU A 67 2.77 5.72 9.04
C LEU A 67 2.50 7.23 8.93
N THR A 68 3.58 7.98 8.79
CA THR A 68 3.60 9.42 8.49
C THR A 68 4.52 9.68 7.30
N GLY A 69 4.54 10.89 6.76
CA GLY A 69 5.45 11.23 5.67
C GLY A 69 5.12 10.49 4.37
N LEU A 70 3.82 10.32 4.05
CA LEU A 70 3.38 9.55 2.88
C LEU A 70 3.52 10.31 1.55
N PHE A 71 4.00 11.55 1.59
CA PHE A 71 4.18 12.40 0.43
C PHE A 71 5.56 13.07 0.42
N SER A 72 6.16 13.19 -0.75
CA SER A 72 7.47 13.81 -0.94
C SER A 72 7.43 15.35 -0.84
N SER A 73 6.28 15.95 -1.08
CA SER A 73 6.10 17.42 -1.06
C SER A 73 4.62 17.81 -1.00
N THR A 74 4.36 19.12 -0.89
CA THR A 74 3.04 19.73 -1.05
C THR A 74 2.91 20.35 -2.44
N PRO A 75 1.70 20.37 -3.06
CA PRO A 75 0.46 19.76 -2.56
C PRO A 75 0.52 18.23 -2.55
N GLU A 76 -0.16 17.61 -1.57
CA GLU A 76 -0.33 16.17 -1.51
C GLU A 76 -1.23 15.69 -2.65
N GLY A 77 -0.78 14.66 -3.38
CA GLY A 77 -1.51 14.14 -4.54
C GLY A 77 -0.78 12.96 -5.18
N GLU A 78 -1.30 12.51 -6.32
CA GLU A 78 -0.77 11.36 -7.04
C GLU A 78 0.72 11.49 -7.38
N ALA A 79 1.16 12.68 -7.81
CA ALA A 79 2.54 12.92 -8.23
C ALA A 79 3.54 12.95 -7.07
N THR A 80 3.07 13.05 -5.82
CA THR A 80 3.91 13.18 -4.63
C THR A 80 3.79 12.02 -3.66
N ALA A 81 2.84 11.09 -3.89
CA ALA A 81 2.56 9.98 -3.00
C ALA A 81 3.61 8.86 -3.09
N PHE A 82 4.17 8.46 -1.95
CA PHE A 82 5.09 7.33 -1.85
C PHE A 82 4.41 5.96 -1.97
N PHE A 83 3.11 5.87 -1.70
CA PHE A 83 2.38 4.60 -1.79
C PHE A 83 1.29 4.69 -2.85
N THR A 84 1.44 3.83 -3.86
CA THR A 84 0.50 3.71 -4.98
C THR A 84 -0.10 2.32 -5.02
N PHE A 85 -1.20 2.15 -5.76
CA PHE A 85 -1.80 0.84 -5.95
C PHE A 85 -2.27 0.62 -7.38
N VAL A 86 -2.31 -0.66 -7.76
CA VAL A 86 -2.90 -1.14 -9.01
C VAL A 86 -3.78 -2.34 -8.69
N ASN A 87 -5.06 -2.27 -9.08
CA ASN A 87 -5.96 -3.42 -9.09
C ASN A 87 -6.22 -3.81 -10.55
N ASP A 88 -5.88 -5.03 -10.93
CA ASP A 88 -6.17 -5.59 -12.26
C ASP A 88 -7.25 -6.67 -12.09
N THR A 89 -8.41 -6.44 -12.69
CA THR A 89 -9.59 -7.29 -12.48
C THR A 89 -10.27 -7.66 -13.79
N ARG A 90 -10.99 -8.81 -13.74
CA ARG A 90 -11.87 -9.27 -14.82
C ARG A 90 -13.28 -9.41 -14.30
N THR A 91 -14.24 -9.03 -15.13
CA THR A 91 -15.67 -9.20 -14.87
C THR A 91 -16.04 -10.68 -14.98
N THR A 92 -16.67 -11.22 -13.95
CA THR A 92 -17.14 -12.60 -13.87
C THR A 92 -18.66 -12.70 -14.05
N ALA A 93 -19.40 -11.66 -13.67
CA ALA A 93 -20.85 -11.60 -13.88
C ALA A 93 -21.35 -10.15 -13.98
N VAL A 94 -22.45 -9.98 -14.73
CA VAL A 94 -23.19 -8.71 -14.80
C VAL A 94 -24.68 -9.00 -14.66
N ARG A 95 -25.36 -8.24 -13.82
CA ARG A 95 -26.83 -8.33 -13.62
C ARG A 95 -27.44 -6.94 -13.68
N HIS A 96 -28.61 -6.84 -14.27
CA HIS A 96 -29.35 -5.58 -14.41
C HIS A 96 -30.69 -5.65 -13.67
N SER A 97 -31.04 -4.58 -12.97
CA SER A 97 -32.34 -4.41 -12.31
C SER A 97 -32.76 -2.93 -12.39
N GLY A 98 -33.58 -2.60 -13.37
CA GLY A 98 -33.93 -1.20 -13.66
C GLY A 98 -32.70 -0.35 -13.93
N PRO A 99 -32.51 0.77 -13.22
CA PRO A 99 -31.34 1.64 -13.40
C PRO A 99 -30.06 1.08 -12.73
N ILE A 100 -30.17 -0.02 -12.00
CA ILE A 100 -29.03 -0.59 -11.25
C ILE A 100 -28.39 -1.70 -12.08
N THR A 101 -27.08 -1.61 -12.22
CA THR A 101 -26.21 -2.67 -12.75
C THR A 101 -25.29 -3.16 -11.65
N VAL A 102 -25.29 -4.45 -11.40
CA VAL A 102 -24.37 -5.13 -10.47
C VAL A 102 -23.35 -5.89 -11.28
N ILE A 103 -22.07 -5.62 -11.02
CA ILE A 103 -20.93 -6.23 -11.70
C ILE A 103 -20.07 -6.93 -10.66
N GLU A 104 -19.79 -8.21 -10.88
CA GLU A 104 -18.85 -8.98 -10.07
C GLU A 104 -17.53 -9.12 -10.81
N ARG A 105 -16.43 -8.99 -10.07
CA ARG A 105 -15.07 -9.05 -10.60
C ARG A 105 -14.15 -9.80 -9.66
N GLU A 106 -13.14 -10.42 -10.23
CA GLU A 106 -12.03 -11.05 -9.50
C GLU A 106 -10.70 -10.61 -10.11
N GLY A 107 -9.63 -10.64 -9.30
CA GLY A 107 -8.31 -10.27 -9.78
C GLY A 107 -7.28 -10.10 -8.69
N THR A 108 -6.32 -9.23 -8.93
CA THR A 108 -5.18 -8.97 -8.05
C THR A 108 -5.12 -7.48 -7.72
N ALA A 109 -4.80 -7.17 -6.48
CA ALA A 109 -4.46 -5.85 -6.00
C ALA A 109 -3.00 -5.83 -5.56
N THR A 110 -2.27 -4.80 -5.92
CA THR A 110 -0.87 -4.61 -5.54
C THR A 110 -0.66 -3.21 -5.02
N ILE A 111 -0.03 -3.08 -3.85
CA ILE A 111 0.45 -1.81 -3.30
C ILE A 111 1.97 -1.75 -3.51
N TYR A 112 2.45 -0.62 -3.98
CA TYR A 112 3.86 -0.33 -4.24
C TYR A 112 4.36 0.78 -3.33
N ALA A 113 5.61 0.66 -2.86
CA ALA A 113 6.36 1.79 -2.31
C ALA A 113 7.20 2.41 -3.43
N GLN A 114 7.00 3.70 -3.67
CA GLN A 114 7.70 4.46 -4.71
C GLN A 114 8.91 5.17 -4.10
N SER A 115 10.11 4.84 -4.50
CA SER A 115 11.32 5.56 -4.08
C SER A 115 11.39 6.98 -4.65
N SER A 116 10.72 7.21 -5.78
CA SER A 116 10.58 8.51 -6.45
C SER A 116 9.15 8.64 -6.95
N PRO A 117 8.27 9.33 -6.20
CA PRO A 117 6.87 9.53 -6.59
C PRO A 117 6.74 10.22 -7.94
N HIS A 118 5.86 9.68 -8.79
CA HIS A 118 5.61 10.19 -10.16
C HIS A 118 4.25 9.77 -10.71
N GLY A 119 3.29 9.43 -9.85
CA GLY A 119 1.95 9.04 -10.26
C GLY A 119 1.27 10.11 -11.13
N ASP A 120 0.62 9.69 -12.20
CA ASP A 120 -0.12 10.54 -13.13
C ASP A 120 -1.36 9.78 -13.62
N PHE A 121 -2.55 10.27 -13.32
CA PHE A 121 -3.80 9.68 -13.83
C PHE A 121 -3.93 9.73 -15.35
N GLY A 122 -3.15 10.58 -16.03
CA GLY A 122 -3.02 10.58 -17.49
C GLY A 122 -2.20 9.41 -18.03
N ASP A 123 -1.31 8.85 -17.19
CA ASP A 123 -0.54 7.62 -17.46
C ASP A 123 -0.74 6.59 -16.34
N PRO A 124 -1.76 5.72 -16.41
CA PRO A 124 -2.02 4.72 -15.39
C PRO A 124 -0.85 3.78 -15.08
N THR A 125 0.12 3.64 -15.98
CA THR A 125 1.30 2.79 -15.74
C THR A 125 2.27 3.40 -14.73
N SER A 126 2.21 4.71 -14.52
CA SER A 126 3.02 5.43 -13.54
C SER A 126 2.74 5.04 -12.09
N PHE A 127 1.59 4.42 -11.80
CA PHE A 127 1.25 3.91 -10.47
C PHE A 127 1.88 2.55 -10.15
N GLN A 128 2.47 1.88 -11.15
CA GLN A 128 3.15 0.61 -10.97
C GLN A 128 4.61 0.85 -10.58
N GLY A 129 4.97 0.52 -9.35
CA GLY A 129 6.36 0.56 -8.87
C GLY A 129 7.13 -0.70 -9.21
N SER A 130 8.46 -0.65 -9.01
CA SER A 130 9.34 -1.82 -9.13
C SER A 130 9.15 -2.82 -8.00
N ASP A 131 8.84 -2.32 -6.80
CA ASP A 131 8.88 -3.09 -5.56
C ASP A 131 7.49 -3.17 -4.93
N PRO A 132 6.74 -4.27 -5.15
CA PRO A 132 5.47 -4.48 -4.48
C PRO A 132 5.71 -4.71 -2.98
N VAL A 133 5.02 -3.96 -2.13
CA VAL A 133 5.06 -4.13 -0.67
C VAL A 133 3.89 -4.97 -0.17
N LEU A 134 2.81 -5.07 -0.95
CA LEU A 134 1.68 -5.92 -0.62
C LEU A 134 1.01 -6.42 -1.90
N VAL A 135 0.81 -7.73 -2.00
CA VAL A 135 0.04 -8.37 -3.08
C VAL A 135 -1.16 -9.10 -2.48
N MET A 136 -2.32 -8.94 -3.10
CA MET A 136 -3.58 -9.49 -2.58
C MET A 136 -4.41 -10.06 -3.72
N SER A 137 -5.06 -11.20 -3.48
CA SER A 137 -6.20 -11.61 -4.29
C SER A 137 -7.41 -10.76 -3.93
N LEU A 138 -8.28 -10.46 -4.90
CA LEU A 138 -9.47 -9.66 -4.63
C LEU A 138 -10.73 -10.26 -5.28
N LYS A 139 -11.86 -10.04 -4.58
CA LYS A 139 -13.22 -10.22 -5.08
C LYS A 139 -13.97 -8.92 -4.90
N GLN A 140 -14.62 -8.46 -5.96
CA GLN A 140 -15.21 -7.12 -6.03
C GLN A 140 -16.65 -7.18 -6.50
N GLN A 141 -17.53 -6.43 -5.84
CA GLN A 141 -18.85 -6.12 -6.33
C GLN A 141 -18.96 -4.62 -6.60
N VAL A 142 -19.36 -4.27 -7.81
CA VAL A 142 -19.64 -2.90 -8.23
C VAL A 142 -21.13 -2.74 -8.40
N VAL A 143 -21.73 -1.74 -7.77
CA VAL A 143 -23.12 -1.34 -7.98
C VAL A 143 -23.10 0.01 -8.69
N VAL A 144 -23.61 0.03 -9.90
CA VAL A 144 -23.71 1.25 -10.74
C VAL A 144 -25.17 1.67 -10.81
N ASP A 145 -25.46 2.90 -10.40
CA ASP A 145 -26.70 3.58 -10.75
C ASP A 145 -26.50 4.35 -12.05
N THR A 146 -27.10 3.84 -13.13
CA THR A 146 -26.97 4.44 -14.47
C THR A 146 -27.71 5.76 -14.59
N GLY A 147 -28.70 6.03 -13.73
CA GLY A 147 -29.45 7.28 -13.67
C GLY A 147 -28.63 8.44 -13.11
N SER A 148 -28.03 8.23 -11.93
CA SER A 148 -27.20 9.22 -11.25
C SER A 148 -25.74 9.22 -11.72
N LYS A 149 -25.30 8.16 -12.44
CA LYS A 149 -23.91 7.91 -12.86
C LYS A 149 -22.95 7.77 -11.67
N VAL A 150 -23.46 7.32 -10.54
CA VAL A 150 -22.68 7.00 -9.34
C VAL A 150 -22.44 5.50 -9.29
N PHE A 151 -21.26 5.12 -8.83
CA PHE A 151 -20.97 3.73 -8.51
C PHE A 151 -20.44 3.60 -7.09
N THR A 152 -20.80 2.48 -6.47
CA THR A 152 -20.28 2.08 -5.17
C THR A 152 -19.64 0.69 -5.32
N VAL A 153 -18.51 0.52 -4.69
CA VAL A 153 -17.73 -0.71 -4.77
C VAL A 153 -17.45 -1.24 -3.37
N VAL A 154 -17.60 -2.55 -3.23
CA VAL A 154 -17.12 -3.30 -2.07
C VAL A 154 -16.16 -4.36 -2.58
N ILE A 155 -14.99 -4.42 -1.96
CA ILE A 155 -13.95 -5.42 -2.26
C ILE A 155 -13.62 -6.18 -0.97
N VAL A 156 -13.39 -7.48 -1.10
CA VAL A 156 -12.67 -8.27 -0.09
C VAL A 156 -11.33 -8.64 -0.71
N GLN A 157 -10.27 -8.30 0.00
CA GLN A 157 -8.89 -8.62 -0.39
C GLN A 157 -8.28 -9.56 0.64
N THR A 158 -7.51 -10.54 0.16
CA THR A 158 -6.72 -11.45 1.00
C THR A 158 -5.27 -11.32 0.61
N VAL A 159 -4.41 -11.03 1.58
CA VAL A 159 -2.96 -10.89 1.37
C VAL A 159 -2.38 -12.23 0.96
N THR A 160 -1.68 -12.25 -0.17
CA THR A 160 -0.98 -13.41 -0.72
C THR A 160 0.53 -13.28 -0.63
N ASP A 161 1.03 -12.03 -0.54
CA ASP A 161 2.44 -11.74 -0.35
C ASP A 161 2.61 -10.38 0.34
N SER A 162 3.57 -10.27 1.27
CA SER A 162 3.90 -9.04 1.98
C SER A 162 5.41 -8.90 2.08
N ASN A 163 5.94 -7.79 1.56
CA ASN A 163 7.35 -7.50 1.51
C ASN A 163 7.68 -6.30 2.40
N PRO A 164 8.65 -6.43 3.31
CA PRO A 164 9.11 -5.30 4.10
C PRO A 164 9.68 -4.18 3.23
N PHE A 165 9.49 -2.95 3.66
CA PHE A 165 10.02 -1.75 3.02
C PHE A 165 10.64 -0.81 4.06
N GLU A 166 11.53 0.07 3.61
CA GLU A 166 12.20 1.04 4.48
C GLU A 166 11.62 2.44 4.25
N THR A 167 11.32 3.13 5.36
CA THR A 167 10.99 4.55 5.38
C THR A 167 11.48 5.16 6.68
N ASP A 168 12.02 6.39 6.64
CA ASP A 168 12.57 7.11 7.80
C ASP A 168 13.61 6.30 8.62
N GLY A 169 14.39 5.46 7.94
CA GLY A 169 15.43 4.62 8.56
C GLY A 169 14.88 3.46 9.39
N GLN A 170 13.60 3.12 9.23
CA GLN A 170 12.95 1.97 9.86
C GLN A 170 12.37 1.05 8.81
N THR A 171 12.41 -0.25 9.10
CA THR A 171 11.80 -1.28 8.24
C THR A 171 10.39 -1.59 8.74
N TYR A 172 9.42 -1.54 7.83
CA TYR A 172 8.02 -1.79 8.09
C TYR A 172 7.49 -2.95 7.25
N ASP A 173 6.42 -3.57 7.75
CA ASP A 173 5.60 -4.53 7.02
C ASP A 173 4.12 -4.15 7.21
N LEU A 174 3.37 -4.06 6.09
CA LEU A 174 1.99 -3.57 6.10
C LEU A 174 1.00 -4.60 6.64
N ALA A 175 1.26 -5.89 6.42
CA ALA A 175 0.32 -6.96 6.77
C ALA A 175 1.03 -8.31 6.80
N PHE A 176 0.31 -9.36 7.21
CA PHE A 176 0.77 -10.74 7.11
C PHE A 176 0.01 -11.47 6.01
N GLU A 177 0.64 -12.45 5.39
CA GLU A 177 -0.05 -13.37 4.49
C GLU A 177 -1.31 -13.97 5.15
N GLY A 178 -2.43 -13.97 4.41
CA GLY A 178 -3.73 -14.38 4.91
C GLY A 178 -4.49 -13.30 5.68
N ASP A 179 -3.94 -12.11 5.93
CA ASP A 179 -4.72 -10.98 6.44
C ASP A 179 -5.75 -10.55 5.40
N GLN A 180 -6.89 -10.04 5.88
CA GLN A 180 -7.98 -9.63 5.02
C GLN A 180 -8.35 -8.17 5.23
N PHE A 181 -8.68 -7.50 4.13
CA PHE A 181 -9.21 -6.14 4.13
C PHE A 181 -10.54 -6.09 3.40
N ARG A 182 -11.47 -5.35 3.96
CA ARG A 182 -12.69 -4.94 3.28
C ARG A 182 -12.53 -3.49 2.85
N ILE A 183 -12.61 -3.25 1.54
CA ILE A 183 -12.51 -1.91 0.97
C ILE A 183 -13.89 -1.48 0.52
N SER A 184 -14.22 -0.23 0.80
CA SER A 184 -15.41 0.42 0.26
C SER A 184 -15.02 1.76 -0.34
N PHE A 185 -15.49 2.02 -1.54
CA PHE A 185 -15.33 3.32 -2.18
C PHE A 185 -16.53 3.68 -3.05
N THR A 186 -16.68 4.97 -3.28
CA THR A 186 -17.72 5.53 -4.15
C THR A 186 -17.08 6.47 -5.14
N GLY A 187 -17.63 6.51 -6.34
CA GLY A 187 -17.17 7.39 -7.39
C GLY A 187 -18.26 7.76 -8.37
N ALA A 188 -17.91 8.65 -9.29
CA ALA A 188 -18.77 9.06 -10.38
C ALA A 188 -18.17 8.63 -11.71
N LEU A 189 -19.04 8.12 -12.61
CA LEU A 189 -18.64 7.79 -13.98
C LEU A 189 -18.60 9.06 -14.83
N ASN A 190 -17.51 9.25 -15.56
CA ASN A 190 -17.52 10.17 -16.70
C ASN A 190 -18.15 9.44 -17.89
N GLY A 191 -18.95 10.18 -18.65
CA GLY A 191 -19.79 9.61 -19.73
C GLY A 191 -19.05 9.21 -21.00
N ALA A 192 -17.69 9.31 -21.06
CA ALA A 192 -16.91 8.94 -22.23
C ALA A 192 -16.59 7.42 -22.24
N PRO A 193 -16.72 6.72 -23.37
CA PRO A 193 -16.18 5.36 -23.51
C PRO A 193 -14.64 5.39 -23.64
N PRO A 194 -13.89 4.45 -23.02
CA PRO A 194 -14.38 3.44 -22.09
C PRO A 194 -14.84 4.08 -20.78
N PRO A 195 -15.86 3.50 -20.10
CA PRO A 195 -16.32 4.05 -18.83
C PRO A 195 -15.17 4.14 -17.84
N SER A 196 -14.92 5.32 -17.35
CA SER A 196 -13.90 5.61 -16.34
C SER A 196 -14.49 6.50 -15.25
N GLY A 197 -13.79 6.68 -14.16
CA GLY A 197 -14.21 7.56 -13.09
C GLY A 197 -13.22 7.64 -11.97
N PHE A 198 -13.25 8.76 -11.25
CA PHE A 198 -12.49 8.93 -10.03
C PHE A 198 -13.29 8.41 -8.83
N PHE A 199 -12.58 7.90 -7.84
CA PHE A 199 -13.17 7.40 -6.62
C PHE A 199 -12.29 7.69 -5.40
N SER A 200 -12.91 7.66 -4.23
CA SER A 200 -12.22 7.70 -2.93
C SER A 200 -12.92 6.76 -1.96
N GLY A 201 -12.14 6.19 -1.05
CA GLY A 201 -12.64 5.27 -0.08
C GLY A 201 -11.63 4.86 0.98
N TYR A 202 -11.92 3.77 1.66
CA TYR A 202 -11.11 3.27 2.76
C TYR A 202 -11.11 1.75 2.82
N ALA A 203 -10.06 1.21 3.44
CA ALA A 203 -9.91 -0.20 3.76
C ALA A 203 -9.98 -0.39 5.27
N VAL A 204 -10.78 -1.33 5.72
CA VAL A 204 -10.80 -1.79 7.11
C VAL A 204 -10.22 -3.20 7.20
N ARG A 205 -9.45 -3.47 8.24
CA ARG A 205 -9.03 -4.83 8.54
C ARG A 205 -10.24 -5.64 9.02
N ILE A 206 -10.41 -6.83 8.47
CA ILE A 206 -11.42 -7.77 8.94
C ILE A 206 -10.77 -8.96 9.64
N PRO A 207 -11.45 -9.55 10.67
CA PRO A 207 -10.93 -10.71 11.36
C PRO A 207 -10.62 -11.84 10.37
N ARG A 208 -9.48 -12.49 10.54
CA ARG A 208 -9.27 -13.78 9.87
C ARG A 208 -10.40 -14.71 10.33
N GLU A 209 -11.09 -15.37 9.41
CA GLU A 209 -11.89 -16.52 9.78
C GLU A 209 -10.97 -17.51 10.47
N ARG A 210 -11.04 -17.55 11.81
CA ARG A 210 -10.42 -18.63 12.55
C ARG A 210 -11.13 -19.88 12.06
N ALA A 211 -10.41 -20.71 11.30
CA ALA A 211 -10.92 -21.97 10.85
C ALA A 211 -11.59 -22.65 12.06
N LEU A 212 -12.90 -22.86 11.97
CA LEU A 212 -13.72 -23.53 13.01
C LEU A 212 -13.25 -24.95 13.32
N HIS A 213 -12.12 -25.40 12.81
CA HIS A 213 -11.49 -26.69 13.05
C HIS A 213 -10.81 -26.85 14.42
N ALA A 214 -10.84 -25.82 15.29
CA ALA A 214 -10.31 -25.97 16.65
C ALA A 214 -11.32 -26.59 17.62
N LEU A 215 -12.60 -26.72 17.30
CA LEU A 215 -13.63 -27.25 18.19
C LEU A 215 -13.85 -28.77 18.08
N ASP A 216 -13.40 -29.42 17.00
CA ASP A 216 -13.53 -30.88 16.84
C ASP A 216 -12.47 -31.71 17.59
N ARG A 217 -11.58 -31.07 18.36
CA ARG A 217 -10.52 -31.80 19.12
C ARG A 217 -10.78 -31.94 20.61
N VAL A 218 -11.96 -31.57 21.09
CA VAL A 218 -12.28 -31.67 22.53
C VAL A 218 -13.29 -32.78 22.81
N GLU A 219 -13.80 -33.50 21.79
CA GLU A 219 -14.70 -34.64 21.97
C GLU A 219 -14.14 -35.93 21.35
N ASN A 220 -12.95 -36.36 21.80
CA ASN A 220 -12.50 -37.76 21.71
C ASN A 220 -11.50 -38.06 22.83
#